data_aec540ffb836ae11997334025314fcfc
#
_entry.id   aec540ffb836ae11997334025314fcfc
#
_cell.length_a   1.000
_cell.length_b   1.000
_cell.length_c   1.000
_cell.angle_alpha   90.00
_cell.angle_beta   90.00
_cell.angle_gamma   90.00
#
_symmetry.space_group_name_H-M   'P 1'
#
loop_
_entity.id
_entity.type
_entity.pdbx_description
1 polymer ?
#
loop_
_entity_poly.entity_id
_entity_poly.type
_entity_poly.pdbx_seq_one_letter_code
_entity_poly.pdbx_strand_id
1 'polypeptide(L)'
;LFDFTKMSKNMGKCVMVSIAICLLMVAVKPSFSLAQLRPNGDISKTINLKVVPAQPPYVNVFLDMAPVNCPITPYIENGYTMVPIRALGESLGATIGWDSKNKVVTYSKGEVSLLVTIGTSTINTKDGKILSMPQPACLVNGTTMVPLRLFSEILGYDVAWDDNTRSVYISSPEEPVEIWGFYALGSLNYSSWQDLFGSNYPYTKSPCLAEDMEGIFAGWFFVQEDGTVTAEQNPTGFQKPSGWPSVILEAKRHDVEVYSMYFADHQHSNISAILEEQVLRGKLAKDISIMALEYDGVLIDFEGLGLDPSKADSDMRNFNAFLDELSGLLGDKPMGVAVHPLNSAYKGYDHEYIGQIADFIVLMAYGYEDMSIPTPTAPFDKVDEAVKMEIELVDPQKVILSIPAYGTLYVTAGDRTYLHSRPPAKDGDIKFSDNRVRQMHERGFVPQYLCNYLEWEDLQGRHQAFLEDAVSLKVRLNLTKRYGIKGAAIWRLGYITETVLAPVELVE
;
A
#
# COMPACT_ATOMS: atom_id res chain seq x y z
N LEU A 1 -28.20 -22.05 -6.22
CA LEU A 1 -29.12 -21.98 -5.06
C LEU A 1 -28.61 -22.96 -4.00
N PHE A 2 -27.63 -22.57 -3.25
CA PHE A 2 -27.16 -23.30 -2.08
C PHE A 2 -27.75 -22.65 -0.82
N ASP A 3 -28.34 -23.47 0.01
CA ASP A 3 -29.03 -23.09 1.24
C ASP A 3 -28.02 -22.81 2.35
N PHE A 4 -27.79 -21.53 2.64
CA PHE A 4 -26.82 -21.00 3.59
C PHE A 4 -27.21 -21.17 5.09
N THR A 5 -28.33 -21.82 5.39
CA THR A 5 -28.88 -21.86 6.76
C THR A 5 -28.24 -22.92 7.68
N LYS A 6 -27.34 -23.78 7.19
CA LYS A 6 -26.77 -24.89 7.99
C LYS A 6 -25.31 -24.75 8.43
N MET A 7 -24.58 -23.69 8.02
CA MET A 7 -23.14 -23.55 8.38
C MET A 7 -22.83 -22.58 9.51
N SER A 8 -23.83 -22.07 10.24
CA SER A 8 -23.61 -20.93 11.16
C SER A 8 -23.29 -21.27 12.62
N LYS A 9 -22.93 -22.49 12.99
CA LYS A 9 -22.81 -22.80 14.42
C LYS A 9 -21.43 -23.15 14.99
N ASN A 10 -20.37 -23.31 14.18
CA ASN A 10 -19.07 -23.76 14.74
C ASN A 10 -17.80 -23.16 14.08
N MET A 11 -17.85 -22.00 13.46
CA MET A 11 -16.61 -21.38 12.96
C MET A 11 -16.43 -19.99 13.57
N GLY A 12 -15.31 -19.82 14.29
CA GLY A 12 -14.94 -18.59 14.96
C GLY A 12 -14.73 -17.43 13.95
N LYS A 13 -14.90 -16.23 14.45
CA LYS A 13 -14.99 -14.96 13.74
C LYS A 13 -13.84 -14.57 12.78
N CYS A 14 -12.78 -15.36 12.64
CA CYS A 14 -11.60 -15.03 11.83
C CYS A 14 -11.56 -15.58 10.40
N VAL A 15 -12.45 -16.51 10.03
CA VAL A 15 -12.31 -17.29 8.78
C VAL A 15 -12.84 -16.57 7.52
N MET A 16 -13.56 -15.45 7.64
CA MET A 16 -14.28 -14.87 6.50
C MET A 16 -13.58 -13.70 5.76
N VAL A 17 -12.42 -13.24 6.20
CA VAL A 17 -11.81 -12.02 5.63
C VAL A 17 -11.15 -12.24 4.26
N SER A 18 -10.50 -13.35 4.03
CA SER A 18 -9.83 -13.64 2.74
C SER A 18 -10.75 -14.19 1.66
N ILE A 19 -11.85 -14.85 2.05
CA ILE A 19 -12.80 -15.49 1.12
C ILE A 19 -13.49 -14.49 0.18
N ALA A 20 -13.67 -13.26 0.64
CA ALA A 20 -14.44 -12.25 -0.10
C ALA A 20 -13.65 -11.58 -1.23
N ILE A 21 -12.31 -11.62 -1.21
CA ILE A 21 -11.49 -10.94 -2.22
C ILE A 21 -11.61 -11.60 -3.60
N CYS A 22 -11.68 -12.91 -3.66
CA CYS A 22 -11.76 -13.66 -4.92
C CYS A 22 -13.20 -13.92 -5.44
N LEU A 23 -14.19 -14.08 -4.54
CA LEU A 23 -15.54 -14.50 -4.94
C LEU A 23 -16.44 -13.39 -5.52
N LEU A 24 -16.13 -12.12 -5.31
CA LEU A 24 -16.98 -11.00 -5.77
C LEU A 24 -16.66 -10.49 -7.19
N MET A 25 -15.64 -11.04 -7.86
CA MET A 25 -15.33 -10.64 -9.24
C MET A 25 -16.24 -11.28 -10.32
N VAL A 26 -17.04 -12.30 -9.99
CA VAL A 26 -17.73 -13.11 -11.01
C VAL A 26 -19.24 -12.87 -11.11
N ALA A 27 -19.89 -12.22 -10.17
CA ALA A 27 -21.37 -12.29 -10.09
C ALA A 27 -22.10 -10.97 -9.92
N VAL A 28 -21.81 -9.93 -10.72
CA VAL A 28 -22.80 -8.87 -10.96
C VAL A 28 -22.82 -8.51 -12.43
N LYS A 29 -23.86 -8.94 -13.15
CA LYS A 29 -24.19 -8.33 -14.44
C LYS A 29 -24.74 -6.94 -14.18
N PRO A 30 -24.06 -5.85 -14.58
CA PRO A 30 -24.67 -4.54 -14.55
C PRO A 30 -25.50 -4.38 -15.82
N SER A 31 -26.83 -4.41 -15.69
CA SER A 31 -27.72 -3.87 -16.71
C SER A 31 -27.78 -2.35 -16.52
N PHE A 32 -26.75 -1.63 -16.92
CA PHE A 32 -26.84 -0.19 -17.16
C PHE A 32 -25.91 0.23 -18.29
N SER A 33 -26.52 0.80 -19.32
CA SER A 33 -25.86 1.41 -20.47
C SER A 33 -25.22 2.74 -20.03
N LEU A 34 -23.89 2.77 -19.97
CA LEU A 34 -23.09 4.00 -19.85
C LEU A 34 -22.69 4.46 -21.25
N ALA A 35 -23.66 5.02 -21.99
CA ALA A 35 -23.33 5.79 -23.20
C ALA A 35 -23.14 7.26 -22.80
N GLN A 36 -21.97 7.79 -23.17
CA GLN A 36 -21.59 9.21 -23.23
C GLN A 36 -21.27 9.92 -21.91
N LEU A 37 -20.00 9.85 -21.51
CA LEU A 37 -19.36 10.98 -20.83
C LEU A 37 -17.95 11.18 -21.43
N ARG A 38 -17.77 12.32 -22.09
CA ARG A 38 -16.47 12.78 -22.56
C ARG A 38 -15.66 13.37 -21.40
N PRO A 39 -14.34 13.13 -21.33
CA PRO A 39 -13.50 13.79 -20.34
C PRO A 39 -13.15 15.19 -20.84
N ASN A 40 -13.90 16.19 -20.41
CA ASN A 40 -13.49 17.59 -20.45
C ASN A 40 -13.85 18.20 -19.11
N GLY A 41 -12.97 18.13 -18.18
CA GLY A 41 -13.09 18.75 -16.85
C GLY A 41 -11.71 18.92 -16.26
N ASP A 42 -11.34 20.16 -16.14
CA ASP A 42 -10.22 20.72 -15.41
C ASP A 42 -9.87 19.89 -14.16
N ILE A 43 -8.71 19.23 -14.17
CA ILE A 43 -8.25 18.32 -13.10
C ILE A 43 -7.61 19.12 -11.94
N SER A 44 -7.71 20.45 -11.96
CA SER A 44 -7.34 21.32 -10.83
C SER A 44 -8.38 21.25 -9.69
N LYS A 45 -8.79 20.05 -9.27
CA LYS A 45 -9.66 19.94 -8.08
C LYS A 45 -8.82 19.77 -6.84
N THR A 46 -8.54 20.92 -6.24
CA THR A 46 -8.21 21.16 -4.85
C THR A 46 -8.67 20.02 -3.96
N ILE A 47 -7.72 19.27 -3.43
CA ILE A 47 -7.94 18.35 -2.33
C ILE A 47 -8.26 19.20 -1.11
N ASN A 48 -9.54 19.41 -0.85
CA ASN A 48 -9.95 19.98 0.42
C ASN A 48 -9.75 18.93 1.52
N LEU A 49 -8.50 18.81 1.98
CA LEU A 49 -8.26 18.29 3.31
C LEU A 49 -9.04 19.20 4.26
N LYS A 50 -10.09 18.67 4.90
CA LYS A 50 -10.71 19.36 6.01
C LYS A 50 -9.79 19.27 7.22
N VAL A 51 -8.60 19.90 7.09
CA VAL A 51 -7.73 20.13 8.24
C VAL A 51 -8.45 21.18 9.08
N VAL A 52 -8.88 20.80 10.26
CA VAL A 52 -9.40 21.79 11.22
C VAL A 52 -8.21 22.69 11.57
N PRO A 53 -8.30 24.02 11.30
CA PRO A 53 -7.17 24.89 11.58
C PRO A 53 -6.77 24.79 13.05
N ALA A 54 -5.49 24.57 13.31
CA ALA A 54 -4.96 24.57 14.67
C ALA A 54 -5.15 25.97 15.27
N GLN A 55 -5.65 26.05 16.50
CA GLN A 55 -5.76 27.33 17.20
C GLN A 55 -4.38 27.84 17.61
N PRO A 56 -4.07 29.15 17.50
CA PRO A 56 -2.82 29.69 17.99
C PRO A 56 -2.57 29.36 19.48
N PRO A 57 -1.36 29.02 19.90
CA PRO A 57 -0.10 29.00 19.13
C PRO A 57 0.20 27.67 18.39
N TYR A 58 -0.74 26.75 18.32
CA TYR A 58 -0.55 25.38 17.85
C TYR A 58 -0.43 25.27 16.33
N VAL A 59 0.24 24.22 15.89
CA VAL A 59 0.55 23.92 14.48
C VAL A 59 0.33 22.44 14.22
N ASN A 60 -0.26 22.12 13.08
CA ASN A 60 -0.27 20.75 12.56
C ASN A 60 1.04 20.49 11.82
N VAL A 61 1.55 19.27 11.87
CA VAL A 61 2.74 18.85 11.12
C VAL A 61 2.42 17.60 10.33
N PHE A 62 2.72 17.62 9.05
CA PHE A 62 2.54 16.50 8.13
C PHE A 62 3.88 16.16 7.47
N LEU A 63 4.17 14.88 7.35
CA LEU A 63 5.25 14.34 6.54
C LEU A 63 4.63 13.52 5.42
N ASP A 64 4.89 13.90 4.17
CA ASP A 64 4.33 13.24 2.98
C ASP A 64 2.81 13.05 3.09
N MET A 65 2.12 14.12 3.51
CA MET A 65 0.68 14.20 3.78
C MET A 65 0.20 13.39 5.00
N ALA A 66 1.03 12.59 5.64
CA ALA A 66 0.68 11.87 6.87
C ALA A 66 0.94 12.73 8.11
N PRO A 67 0.03 12.79 9.10
CA PRO A 67 0.25 13.54 10.32
C PRO A 67 1.44 12.99 11.11
N VAL A 68 2.30 13.90 11.61
CA VAL A 68 3.35 13.56 12.56
C VAL A 68 2.76 13.55 13.95
N ASN A 69 2.74 12.38 14.60
CA ASN A 69 2.20 12.25 15.95
C ASN A 69 3.16 12.83 16.99
N CYS A 70 2.83 13.99 17.53
CA CYS A 70 3.65 14.72 18.48
C CYS A 70 3.08 14.61 19.90
N PRO A 71 3.83 14.06 20.88
CA PRO A 71 3.37 13.95 22.28
C PRO A 71 3.18 15.33 22.94
N ILE A 72 3.89 16.36 22.47
CA ILE A 72 3.66 17.77 22.77
C ILE A 72 3.28 18.45 21.47
N THR A 73 2.14 19.13 21.46
CA THR A 73 1.64 19.81 20.27
C THR A 73 2.65 20.85 19.77
N PRO A 74 3.04 20.82 18.50
CA PRO A 74 3.91 21.84 17.89
C PRO A 74 3.31 23.24 18.02
N TYR A 75 4.17 24.25 18.18
CA TYR A 75 3.75 25.63 18.36
C TYR A 75 4.72 26.59 17.67
N ILE A 76 4.30 27.85 17.49
CA ILE A 76 5.14 28.90 16.92
C ILE A 76 5.75 29.72 18.06
N GLU A 77 7.07 29.87 18.02
CA GLU A 77 7.83 30.78 18.91
C GLU A 77 8.76 31.68 18.09
N ASN A 78 8.60 32.99 18.22
CA ASN A 78 9.36 34.00 17.46
C ASN A 78 9.36 33.76 15.93
N GLY A 79 8.25 33.25 15.37
CA GLY A 79 8.11 32.98 13.94
C GLY A 79 8.64 31.61 13.48
N TYR A 80 9.11 30.75 14.40
CA TYR A 80 9.61 29.42 14.09
C TYR A 80 8.71 28.34 14.68
N THR A 81 8.43 27.32 13.90
CA THR A 81 7.69 26.14 14.38
C THR A 81 8.59 25.27 15.23
N MET A 82 8.25 25.16 16.51
CA MET A 82 8.92 24.31 17.48
C MET A 82 8.22 22.96 17.56
N VAL A 83 9.00 21.86 17.48
CA VAL A 83 8.46 20.48 17.41
C VAL A 83 9.30 19.55 18.32
N PRO A 84 8.69 18.48 18.88
CA PRO A 84 9.43 17.47 19.62
C PRO A 84 10.48 16.81 18.72
N ILE A 85 11.77 16.93 19.07
CA ILE A 85 12.90 16.44 18.24
C ILE A 85 12.80 14.92 17.99
N ARG A 86 12.32 14.16 18.98
CA ARG A 86 12.16 12.71 18.85
C ARG A 86 11.06 12.37 17.85
N ALA A 87 9.86 12.97 18.00
CA ALA A 87 8.74 12.72 17.10
C ALA A 87 9.09 13.11 15.65
N LEU A 88 9.71 14.27 15.45
CA LEU A 88 10.18 14.68 14.13
C LEU A 88 11.25 13.72 13.60
N GLY A 89 12.30 13.46 14.36
CA GLY A 89 13.44 12.65 13.93
C GLY A 89 13.04 11.22 13.57
N GLU A 90 12.29 10.55 14.43
CA GLU A 90 11.80 9.19 14.17
C GLU A 90 10.88 9.14 12.94
N SER A 91 10.04 10.15 12.73
CA SER A 91 9.22 10.27 11.51
C SER A 91 10.06 10.47 10.25
N LEU A 92 11.20 11.16 10.35
CA LEU A 92 12.15 11.36 9.26
C LEU A 92 13.15 10.21 9.11
N GLY A 93 12.99 9.12 9.86
CA GLY A 93 13.89 7.96 9.85
C GLY A 93 15.22 8.18 10.54
N ALA A 94 15.32 9.17 11.45
CA ALA A 94 16.51 9.42 12.25
C ALA A 94 16.47 8.68 13.59
N THR A 95 17.64 8.28 14.09
CA THR A 95 17.81 7.74 15.44
C THR A 95 18.07 8.87 16.44
N ILE A 96 17.35 8.85 17.56
CA ILE A 96 17.44 9.88 18.59
C ILE A 96 18.01 9.32 19.89
N GLY A 97 19.21 9.78 20.24
CA GLY A 97 19.87 9.48 21.53
C GLY A 97 19.70 10.62 22.54
N TRP A 98 19.79 10.31 23.83
CA TRP A 98 19.74 11.29 24.90
C TRP A 98 20.84 11.06 25.95
N ASP A 99 21.70 12.08 26.17
CA ASP A 99 22.65 12.13 27.26
C ASP A 99 22.10 13.04 28.35
N SER A 100 21.61 12.43 29.42
CA SER A 100 21.02 13.15 30.55
C SER A 100 22.04 13.96 31.38
N LYS A 101 23.31 13.54 31.41
CA LYS A 101 24.38 14.19 32.16
C LYS A 101 24.80 15.51 31.52
N ASN A 102 24.96 15.49 30.19
CA ASN A 102 25.42 16.65 29.42
C ASN A 102 24.24 17.44 28.81
N LYS A 103 23.01 16.95 28.95
CA LYS A 103 21.80 17.53 28.36
C LYS A 103 21.92 17.67 26.83
N VAL A 104 22.43 16.64 26.18
CA VAL A 104 22.66 16.59 24.73
C VAL A 104 21.75 15.57 24.09
N VAL A 105 21.07 15.98 23.03
CA VAL A 105 20.37 15.07 22.10
C VAL A 105 21.30 14.76 20.95
N THR A 106 21.45 13.47 20.63
CA THR A 106 22.04 13.01 19.36
C THR A 106 20.91 12.76 18.37
N TYR A 107 21.05 13.32 17.18
CA TYR A 107 20.12 13.16 16.06
C TYR A 107 20.91 12.66 14.86
N SER A 108 20.66 11.45 14.38
CA SER A 108 21.48 10.83 13.34
C SER A 108 20.66 10.05 12.31
N LYS A 109 21.01 10.20 11.01
CA LYS A 109 20.50 9.45 9.88
C LYS A 109 21.58 9.35 8.80
N GLY A 110 21.95 8.14 8.40
CA GLY A 110 23.07 7.94 7.46
C GLY A 110 24.35 8.61 7.93
N GLU A 111 24.95 9.43 7.08
CA GLU A 111 26.17 10.20 7.39
C GLU A 111 25.90 11.45 8.24
N VAL A 112 24.66 11.88 8.38
CA VAL A 112 24.29 13.04 9.19
C VAL A 112 24.26 12.66 10.66
N SER A 113 25.04 13.37 11.49
CA SER A 113 25.00 13.22 12.94
C SER A 113 25.16 14.58 13.61
N LEU A 114 24.15 14.97 14.41
CA LEU A 114 24.01 16.26 15.05
C LEU A 114 23.97 16.08 16.56
N LEU A 115 24.69 16.94 17.28
CA LEU A 115 24.68 17.03 18.74
C LEU A 115 24.03 18.35 19.14
N VAL A 116 22.87 18.27 19.78
CA VAL A 116 22.02 19.40 20.17
C VAL A 116 22.05 19.55 21.66
N THR A 117 22.67 20.60 22.16
CA THR A 117 22.69 20.91 23.59
C THR A 117 21.49 21.76 23.98
N ILE A 118 20.76 21.35 25.01
CA ILE A 118 19.59 22.08 25.50
C ILE A 118 20.00 23.49 25.98
N GLY A 119 19.21 24.50 25.60
CA GLY A 119 19.40 25.88 25.94
C GLY A 119 20.42 26.62 25.08
N THR A 120 20.97 25.98 24.04
CA THR A 120 21.87 26.62 23.09
C THR A 120 21.22 26.78 21.70
N SER A 121 21.70 27.76 20.94
CA SER A 121 21.35 27.98 19.53
C SER A 121 22.38 27.39 18.57
N THR A 122 23.17 26.41 19.01
CA THR A 122 24.23 25.79 18.21
C THR A 122 24.05 24.27 18.16
N ILE A 123 24.36 23.71 17.03
CA ILE A 123 24.41 22.27 16.76
C ILE A 123 25.86 21.94 16.40
N ASN A 124 26.44 20.94 17.06
CA ASN A 124 27.72 20.41 16.67
C ASN A 124 27.49 19.17 15.73
N THR A 125 28.18 19.17 14.63
CA THR A 125 28.15 18.00 13.71
C THR A 125 29.29 17.04 14.05
N LYS A 126 29.20 15.78 13.63
CA LYS A 126 30.22 14.76 13.87
C LYS A 126 31.59 15.13 13.26
N ASP A 127 31.60 15.86 12.15
CA ASP A 127 32.80 16.36 11.46
C ASP A 127 33.35 17.68 12.07
N GLY A 128 32.82 18.10 13.23
CA GLY A 128 33.29 19.24 13.99
C GLY A 128 32.81 20.61 13.51
N LYS A 129 31.87 20.67 12.54
CA LYS A 129 31.26 21.94 12.16
C LYS A 129 30.22 22.38 13.20
N ILE A 130 30.02 23.68 13.28
CA ILE A 130 29.00 24.30 14.14
C ILE A 130 27.94 24.94 13.24
N LEU A 131 26.70 24.51 13.41
CA LEU A 131 25.53 25.08 12.73
C LEU A 131 24.79 25.97 13.74
N SER A 132 24.16 27.03 13.26
CA SER A 132 23.34 27.93 14.09
C SER A 132 21.86 27.55 13.96
N MET A 133 21.17 27.46 15.09
CA MET A 133 19.71 27.34 15.15
C MET A 133 19.09 28.74 15.33
N PRO A 134 18.01 29.04 14.64
CA PRO A 134 17.29 30.32 14.77
C PRO A 134 16.62 30.50 16.14
N GLN A 135 16.31 29.39 16.80
CA GLN A 135 15.80 29.31 18.18
C GLN A 135 16.57 28.25 18.97
N PRO A 136 16.88 28.47 20.23
CA PRO A 136 17.56 27.47 21.05
C PRO A 136 16.67 26.24 21.29
N ALA A 137 17.30 25.08 21.35
CA ALA A 137 16.59 23.88 21.81
C ALA A 137 16.14 24.07 23.26
N CYS A 138 14.89 23.79 23.57
CA CYS A 138 14.31 23.97 24.90
C CYS A 138 13.60 22.73 25.41
N LEU A 139 13.31 22.67 26.71
CA LEU A 139 12.50 21.60 27.31
C LEU A 139 11.09 22.13 27.63
N VAL A 140 10.08 21.41 27.13
CA VAL A 140 8.67 21.62 27.46
C VAL A 140 8.12 20.30 28.00
N ASN A 141 7.71 20.29 29.25
CA ASN A 141 7.20 19.09 29.95
C ASN A 141 8.10 17.86 29.78
N GLY A 142 9.44 18.08 29.88
CA GLY A 142 10.43 17.01 29.76
C GLY A 142 10.74 16.57 28.30
N THR A 143 10.11 17.18 27.32
CA THR A 143 10.32 16.91 25.89
C THR A 143 11.20 17.99 25.27
N THR A 144 12.22 17.60 24.52
CA THR A 144 13.09 18.57 23.81
C THR A 144 12.38 19.06 22.53
N MET A 145 12.20 20.38 22.48
CA MET A 145 11.63 21.09 21.33
C MET A 145 12.75 21.75 20.53
N VAL A 146 12.64 21.69 19.19
CA VAL A 146 13.60 22.26 18.24
C VAL A 146 12.91 22.95 17.08
N PRO A 147 13.57 23.88 16.35
CA PRO A 147 13.02 24.46 15.12
C PRO A 147 12.88 23.40 14.02
N LEU A 148 11.65 23.11 13.59
CA LEU A 148 11.32 22.04 12.65
C LEU A 148 12.11 22.13 11.34
N ARG A 149 12.04 23.28 10.67
CA ARG A 149 12.59 23.48 9.31
C ARG A 149 14.04 23.06 9.21
N LEU A 150 14.88 23.54 10.13
CA LEU A 150 16.31 23.25 10.11
C LEU A 150 16.62 21.76 10.15
N PHE A 151 15.94 21.00 11.03
CA PHE A 151 16.20 19.56 11.19
C PHE A 151 15.66 18.73 10.03
N SER A 152 14.60 19.21 9.36
CA SER A 152 14.10 18.57 8.14
C SER A 152 15.02 18.86 6.95
N GLU A 153 15.37 20.12 6.73
CA GLU A 153 16.20 20.53 5.58
C GLU A 153 17.64 19.96 5.63
N ILE A 154 18.23 19.78 6.81
CA ILE A 154 19.56 19.13 6.96
C ILE A 154 19.52 17.67 6.44
N LEU A 155 18.37 16.99 6.52
CA LEU A 155 18.18 15.65 6.00
C LEU A 155 17.71 15.64 4.54
N GLY A 156 17.62 16.81 3.88
CA GLY A 156 17.21 16.92 2.48
C GLY A 156 15.70 16.98 2.24
N TYR A 157 14.89 17.17 3.29
CA TYR A 157 13.44 17.32 3.16
C TYR A 157 13.06 18.77 2.85
N ASP A 158 12.08 18.95 1.98
CA ASP A 158 11.46 20.25 1.75
C ASP A 158 10.41 20.57 2.81
N VAL A 159 10.26 21.86 3.15
CA VAL A 159 9.34 22.31 4.19
C VAL A 159 8.50 23.49 3.68
N ALA A 160 7.19 23.28 3.54
CA ALA A 160 6.20 24.30 3.21
C ALA A 160 5.34 24.67 4.43
N TRP A 161 4.81 25.90 4.43
CA TRP A 161 3.88 26.40 5.43
C TRP A 161 2.57 26.81 4.78
N ASP A 162 1.45 26.39 5.33
CA ASP A 162 0.11 26.85 4.98
C ASP A 162 -0.49 27.67 6.14
N ASP A 163 -0.66 28.96 5.91
CA ASP A 163 -1.19 29.89 6.91
C ASP A 163 -2.68 29.69 7.19
N ASN A 164 -3.45 29.21 6.17
CA ASN A 164 -4.90 29.01 6.31
C ASN A 164 -5.22 27.86 7.27
N THR A 165 -4.47 26.78 7.19
CA THR A 165 -4.67 25.59 8.04
C THR A 165 -3.72 25.57 9.22
N ARG A 166 -2.77 26.53 9.32
CA ARG A 166 -1.67 26.57 10.29
C ARG A 166 -0.91 25.24 10.33
N SER A 167 -0.50 24.79 9.16
CA SER A 167 0.11 23.49 8.96
C SER A 167 1.51 23.60 8.34
N VAL A 168 2.42 22.74 8.79
CA VAL A 168 3.70 22.51 8.13
C VAL A 168 3.60 21.20 7.35
N TYR A 169 3.96 21.26 6.09
CA TYR A 169 4.11 20.09 5.21
C TYR A 169 5.60 19.84 4.97
N ILE A 170 6.05 18.66 5.34
CA ILE A 170 7.41 18.17 5.10
C ILE A 170 7.29 17.16 3.93
N SER A 171 8.09 17.34 2.90
CA SER A 171 8.13 16.46 1.74
C SER A 171 9.47 15.73 1.68
N SER A 172 9.43 14.42 1.54
CA SER A 172 10.63 13.62 1.30
C SER A 172 11.35 14.03 0.03
N PRO A 173 12.69 13.89 -0.05
CA PRO A 173 13.42 14.03 -1.30
C PRO A 173 12.80 13.20 -2.42
N GLU A 174 12.87 13.69 -3.65
CA GLU A 174 12.47 12.91 -4.81
C GLU A 174 13.53 11.85 -5.09
N GLU A 175 13.32 10.65 -4.55
CA GLU A 175 14.10 9.48 -4.89
C GLU A 175 13.28 8.62 -5.87
N PRO A 176 13.93 8.01 -6.87
CA PRO A 176 13.29 7.04 -7.74
C PRO A 176 12.70 5.91 -6.89
N VAL A 177 11.45 5.58 -7.12
CA VAL A 177 10.74 4.47 -6.46
C VAL A 177 10.30 3.51 -7.54
N GLU A 178 10.65 2.24 -7.43
CA GLU A 178 10.16 1.23 -8.37
C GLU A 178 8.65 1.08 -8.23
N ILE A 179 7.95 1.21 -9.34
CA ILE A 179 6.50 1.00 -9.41
C ILE A 179 6.21 -0.27 -10.19
N TRP A 180 5.52 -1.18 -9.54
CA TRP A 180 5.04 -2.44 -10.09
C TRP A 180 3.52 -2.44 -10.20
N GLY A 181 2.97 -3.27 -11.10
CA GLY A 181 1.53 -3.39 -11.23
C GLY A 181 1.07 -4.84 -11.40
N PHE A 182 0.01 -5.22 -10.72
CA PHE A 182 -0.61 -6.53 -10.96
C PHE A 182 -1.47 -6.50 -12.22
N TYR A 183 -1.04 -7.19 -13.25
CA TYR A 183 -1.78 -7.37 -14.49
C TYR A 183 -2.69 -8.59 -14.36
N ALA A 184 -3.85 -8.38 -13.74
CA ALA A 184 -4.89 -9.40 -13.62
C ALA A 184 -5.93 -9.25 -14.74
N LEU A 185 -6.76 -10.29 -14.94
CA LEU A 185 -7.83 -10.24 -15.92
C LEU A 185 -8.87 -9.20 -15.50
N GLY A 186 -9.22 -8.30 -16.41
CA GLY A 186 -10.22 -7.26 -16.21
C GLY A 186 -11.40 -7.38 -17.17
N SER A 187 -12.42 -6.55 -16.95
CA SER A 187 -13.51 -6.32 -17.91
C SER A 187 -13.15 -5.15 -18.84
N LEU A 188 -13.98 -4.89 -19.84
CA LEU A 188 -13.81 -3.72 -20.73
C LEU A 188 -13.73 -2.38 -19.99
N ASN A 189 -14.35 -2.27 -18.81
CA ASN A 189 -14.33 -1.06 -17.98
C ASN A 189 -13.12 -0.98 -17.02
N TYR A 190 -12.46 -2.13 -16.76
CA TYR A 190 -11.39 -2.29 -15.78
C TYR A 190 -10.23 -3.06 -16.40
N SER A 191 -9.76 -2.59 -17.55
CA SER A 191 -8.72 -3.26 -18.35
C SER A 191 -7.33 -2.87 -17.88
N SER A 192 -6.55 -3.86 -17.45
CA SER A 192 -5.12 -3.67 -17.15
C SER A 192 -4.33 -3.16 -18.34
N TRP A 193 -4.69 -3.57 -19.56
CA TRP A 193 -4.09 -3.06 -20.80
C TRP A 193 -4.31 -1.55 -20.97
N GLN A 194 -5.53 -1.08 -20.71
CA GLN A 194 -5.86 0.34 -20.88
C GLN A 194 -5.14 1.22 -19.86
N ASP A 195 -5.01 0.77 -18.61
CA ASP A 195 -4.26 1.50 -17.60
C ASP A 195 -2.77 1.52 -17.94
N LEU A 196 -2.19 0.37 -18.35
CA LEU A 196 -0.77 0.24 -18.61
C LEU A 196 -0.32 0.96 -19.88
N PHE A 197 -1.03 0.77 -21.02
CA PHE A 197 -0.61 1.25 -22.33
C PHE A 197 -1.50 2.38 -22.90
N GLY A 198 -2.56 2.76 -22.21
CA GLY A 198 -3.53 3.75 -22.66
C GLY A 198 -4.61 3.17 -23.60
N SER A 199 -5.78 3.81 -23.61
CA SER A 199 -6.97 3.34 -24.35
C SER A 199 -6.82 3.45 -25.86
N ASN A 200 -5.91 4.27 -26.37
CA ASN A 200 -5.69 4.51 -27.82
C ASN A 200 -4.35 3.98 -28.32
N TYR A 201 -3.63 3.24 -27.52
CA TYR A 201 -2.38 2.62 -27.91
C TYR A 201 -2.63 1.55 -29.01
N PRO A 202 -1.80 1.42 -30.07
CA PRO A 202 -0.56 2.16 -30.35
C PRO A 202 -0.77 3.42 -31.19
N TYR A 203 -1.98 3.89 -31.41
CA TYR A 203 -2.31 4.94 -32.37
C TYR A 203 -2.03 6.35 -31.85
N THR A 204 -1.89 6.54 -30.55
CA THR A 204 -1.49 7.81 -29.93
C THR A 204 -0.32 7.60 -28.97
N LYS A 205 0.68 8.48 -29.03
CA LYS A 205 1.66 8.61 -27.96
C LYS A 205 1.01 9.45 -26.85
N SER A 206 0.13 8.82 -26.10
CA SER A 206 -0.38 9.39 -24.85
C SER A 206 0.55 8.94 -23.73
N PRO A 207 0.82 9.77 -22.72
CA PRO A 207 1.45 9.28 -21.51
C PRO A 207 0.71 8.04 -21.04
N CYS A 208 1.43 6.97 -20.74
CA CYS A 208 0.85 5.73 -20.23
C CYS A 208 1.66 5.28 -19.01
N LEU A 209 1.03 4.50 -18.14
CA LEU A 209 1.67 4.06 -16.90
C LEU A 209 2.93 3.22 -17.15
N ALA A 210 3.03 2.56 -18.30
CA ALA A 210 4.21 1.78 -18.66
C ALA A 210 5.50 2.59 -18.71
N GLU A 211 5.43 3.91 -18.91
CA GLU A 211 6.62 4.79 -18.92
C GLU A 211 7.18 5.05 -17.51
N ASP A 212 6.34 4.83 -16.47
CA ASP A 212 6.68 5.09 -15.06
C ASP A 212 6.78 3.79 -14.24
N MET A 213 6.70 2.61 -14.90
CA MET A 213 6.69 1.32 -14.21
C MET A 213 7.94 0.50 -14.48
N GLU A 214 8.50 -0.09 -13.42
CA GLU A 214 9.59 -1.06 -13.52
C GLU A 214 9.11 -2.38 -14.11
N GLY A 215 7.96 -2.88 -13.66
CA GLY A 215 7.45 -4.16 -14.12
C GLY A 215 6.00 -4.45 -13.77
N ILE A 216 5.55 -5.59 -14.27
CA ILE A 216 4.22 -6.12 -13.98
C ILE A 216 4.28 -7.56 -13.48
N PHE A 217 3.39 -7.87 -12.54
CA PHE A 217 3.09 -9.22 -12.10
C PHE A 217 1.90 -9.75 -12.90
N ALA A 218 2.16 -10.67 -13.82
CA ALA A 218 1.15 -11.28 -14.68
C ALA A 218 0.32 -12.29 -13.89
N GLY A 219 -0.77 -11.87 -13.27
CA GLY A 219 -1.71 -12.67 -12.50
C GLY A 219 -2.52 -13.62 -13.37
N TRP A 220 -1.82 -14.56 -14.03
CA TRP A 220 -2.39 -15.42 -15.08
C TRP A 220 -2.41 -16.89 -14.72
N PHE A 221 -1.71 -17.30 -13.67
CA PHE A 221 -1.56 -18.70 -13.32
C PHE A 221 -2.17 -19.01 -11.96
N PHE A 222 -2.85 -20.12 -11.90
CA PHE A 222 -3.51 -20.61 -10.70
C PHE A 222 -3.09 -22.05 -10.41
N VAL A 223 -2.78 -22.36 -9.16
CA VAL A 223 -2.48 -23.71 -8.69
C VAL A 223 -3.77 -24.42 -8.33
N GLN A 224 -4.04 -25.53 -8.98
CA GLN A 224 -5.22 -26.37 -8.74
C GLN A 224 -5.03 -27.29 -7.51
N GLU A 225 -6.13 -27.85 -7.00
CA GLU A 225 -6.13 -28.72 -5.83
C GLU A 225 -5.23 -29.98 -5.97
N ASP A 226 -5.00 -30.43 -7.21
CA ASP A 226 -4.10 -31.57 -7.51
C ASP A 226 -2.62 -31.16 -7.69
N GLY A 227 -2.28 -29.91 -7.40
CA GLY A 227 -0.94 -29.35 -7.53
C GLY A 227 -0.53 -29.05 -8.98
N THR A 228 -1.45 -29.10 -9.95
CA THR A 228 -1.17 -28.65 -11.32
C THR A 228 -1.38 -27.16 -11.46
N VAL A 229 -0.62 -26.51 -12.37
CA VAL A 229 -0.77 -25.10 -12.69
C VAL A 229 -1.61 -24.93 -13.93
N THR A 230 -2.64 -24.08 -13.87
CA THR A 230 -3.46 -23.72 -15.02
C THR A 230 -3.37 -22.24 -15.35
N ALA A 231 -3.44 -21.91 -16.64
CA ALA A 231 -3.56 -20.54 -17.14
C ALA A 231 -4.96 -20.26 -17.71
N GLU A 232 -5.86 -21.21 -17.59
CA GLU A 232 -7.23 -21.15 -18.09
C GLU A 232 -8.19 -20.63 -17.04
N GLN A 233 -9.46 -20.45 -17.41
CA GLN A 233 -10.51 -19.99 -16.52
C GLN A 233 -10.62 -20.90 -15.27
N ASN A 234 -10.65 -20.28 -14.12
CA ASN A 234 -10.71 -20.93 -12.81
C ASN A 234 -11.61 -20.12 -11.84
N PRO A 235 -11.91 -20.64 -10.64
CA PRO A 235 -12.82 -19.99 -9.70
C PRO A 235 -12.37 -18.61 -9.20
N THR A 236 -11.07 -18.32 -9.22
CA THR A 236 -10.50 -17.07 -8.70
C THR A 236 -10.48 -15.93 -9.72
N GLY A 237 -10.67 -16.23 -11.01
CA GLY A 237 -10.61 -15.28 -12.11
C GLY A 237 -9.19 -14.97 -12.61
N PHE A 238 -8.16 -15.60 -12.06
CA PHE A 238 -6.79 -15.53 -12.58
C PHE A 238 -6.70 -16.39 -13.84
N GLN A 239 -6.46 -15.77 -14.98
CA GLN A 239 -6.26 -16.50 -16.24
C GLN A 239 -5.41 -15.71 -17.22
N LYS A 240 -4.68 -16.43 -18.08
CA LYS A 240 -3.87 -15.84 -19.14
C LYS A 240 -4.79 -15.29 -20.24
N PRO A 241 -4.74 -14.00 -20.60
CA PRO A 241 -5.59 -13.44 -21.63
C PRO A 241 -5.22 -13.98 -23.01
N SER A 242 -6.19 -14.11 -23.93
CA SER A 242 -5.93 -14.59 -25.29
C SER A 242 -4.91 -13.73 -26.05
N GLY A 243 -4.78 -12.45 -25.71
CA GLY A 243 -3.81 -11.50 -26.28
C GLY A 243 -2.48 -11.40 -25.55
N TRP A 244 -2.14 -12.32 -24.67
CA TRP A 244 -0.96 -12.26 -23.81
C TRP A 244 0.40 -12.02 -24.53
N PRO A 245 0.65 -12.54 -25.76
CA PRO A 245 1.90 -12.26 -26.43
C PRO A 245 2.09 -10.76 -26.74
N SER A 246 0.98 -10.06 -27.00
CA SER A 246 1.02 -8.61 -27.20
C SER A 246 1.36 -7.88 -25.91
N VAL A 247 0.88 -8.34 -24.75
CA VAL A 247 1.23 -7.76 -23.45
C VAL A 247 2.74 -7.82 -23.22
N ILE A 248 3.35 -9.00 -23.40
CA ILE A 248 4.81 -9.18 -23.25
C ILE A 248 5.58 -8.33 -24.27
N LEU A 249 5.12 -8.31 -25.53
CA LEU A 249 5.78 -7.54 -26.57
C LEU A 249 5.76 -6.03 -26.29
N GLU A 250 4.61 -5.50 -25.86
CA GLU A 250 4.47 -4.08 -25.55
C GLU A 250 5.20 -3.71 -24.27
N ALA A 251 5.14 -4.54 -23.22
CA ALA A 251 5.93 -4.35 -22.01
C ALA A 251 7.43 -4.18 -22.33
N LYS A 252 7.98 -5.08 -23.16
CA LYS A 252 9.38 -4.98 -23.61
C LYS A 252 9.70 -3.73 -24.43
N ARG A 253 8.74 -3.14 -25.13
CA ARG A 253 8.93 -1.88 -25.87
C ARG A 253 9.03 -0.66 -24.96
N HIS A 254 8.50 -0.78 -23.76
CA HIS A 254 8.54 0.23 -22.71
C HIS A 254 9.56 -0.08 -21.61
N ASP A 255 10.43 -1.08 -21.84
CA ASP A 255 11.40 -1.57 -20.85
C ASP A 255 10.77 -2.03 -19.52
N VAL A 256 9.50 -2.49 -19.56
CA VAL A 256 8.75 -3.03 -18.41
C VAL A 256 8.99 -4.52 -18.28
N GLU A 257 9.49 -4.96 -17.13
CA GLU A 257 9.68 -6.38 -16.83
C GLU A 257 8.33 -7.12 -16.65
N VAL A 258 8.27 -8.38 -17.06
CA VAL A 258 7.06 -9.20 -16.92
C VAL A 258 7.37 -10.44 -16.09
N TYR A 259 6.90 -10.46 -14.86
CA TYR A 259 7.02 -11.61 -13.97
C TYR A 259 5.74 -12.45 -14.01
N SER A 260 5.90 -13.76 -14.21
CA SER A 260 4.77 -14.68 -14.10
C SER A 260 4.38 -14.86 -12.64
N MET A 261 3.12 -14.59 -12.30
CA MET A 261 2.60 -14.73 -10.95
C MET A 261 1.80 -16.02 -10.83
N TYR A 262 2.09 -16.80 -9.81
CA TYR A 262 1.44 -18.07 -9.48
C TYR A 262 0.63 -17.92 -8.21
N PHE A 263 -0.69 -17.90 -8.35
CA PHE A 263 -1.61 -17.75 -7.24
C PHE A 263 -2.10 -19.11 -6.75
N ALA A 264 -2.15 -19.27 -5.43
CA ALA A 264 -2.79 -20.38 -4.74
C ALA A 264 -3.43 -19.90 -3.44
N ASP A 265 -4.50 -20.55 -3.01
CA ASP A 265 -5.12 -20.26 -1.72
C ASP A 265 -5.51 -21.56 -0.97
N HIS A 266 -5.94 -21.40 0.28
CA HIS A 266 -6.36 -22.54 1.11
C HIS A 266 -7.75 -23.07 0.74
N GLN A 267 -8.56 -22.34 -0.04
CA GLN A 267 -9.94 -22.73 -0.35
C GLN A 267 -10.07 -23.51 -1.65
N HIS A 268 -9.38 -23.03 -2.68
CA HIS A 268 -9.52 -23.56 -4.04
C HIS A 268 -8.34 -24.44 -4.44
N SER A 269 -7.15 -24.19 -3.83
CA SER A 269 -5.93 -24.94 -4.10
C SER A 269 -5.61 -25.96 -3.00
N ASN A 270 -6.07 -25.73 -1.77
CA ASN A 270 -5.60 -26.47 -0.59
C ASN A 270 -4.07 -26.46 -0.48
N ILE A 271 -3.48 -25.29 -0.65
CA ILE A 271 -2.02 -25.12 -0.83
C ILE A 271 -1.21 -25.71 0.33
N SER A 272 -1.70 -25.65 1.58
CA SER A 272 -1.05 -26.26 2.73
C SER A 272 -0.81 -27.76 2.53
N ALA A 273 -1.81 -28.50 2.00
CA ALA A 273 -1.67 -29.93 1.77
C ALA A 273 -0.73 -30.24 0.58
N ILE A 274 -0.73 -29.43 -0.48
CA ILE A 274 0.19 -29.58 -1.60
C ILE A 274 1.65 -29.40 -1.13
N LEU A 275 1.91 -28.41 -0.30
CA LEU A 275 3.25 -28.14 0.23
C LEU A 275 3.72 -29.18 1.23
N GLU A 276 2.82 -29.80 1.98
CA GLU A 276 3.13 -30.88 2.91
C GLU A 276 3.61 -32.15 2.19
N GLU A 277 3.03 -32.45 1.03
CA GLU A 277 3.35 -33.63 0.25
C GLU A 277 4.56 -33.39 -0.66
N GLN A 278 5.73 -33.96 -0.30
CA GLN A 278 7.00 -33.72 -0.96
C GLN A 278 6.97 -33.92 -2.49
N VAL A 279 6.24 -34.94 -2.95
CA VAL A 279 6.15 -35.27 -4.39
C VAL A 279 5.35 -34.18 -5.15
N LEU A 280 4.22 -33.75 -4.56
CA LEU A 280 3.40 -32.68 -5.15
C LEU A 280 4.15 -31.34 -5.12
N ARG A 281 4.79 -31.03 -4.01
CA ARG A 281 5.61 -29.82 -3.84
C ARG A 281 6.73 -29.74 -4.89
N GLY A 282 7.52 -30.80 -5.03
CA GLY A 282 8.59 -30.86 -6.04
C GLY A 282 8.08 -30.82 -7.48
N LYS A 283 6.92 -31.43 -7.76
CA LYS A 283 6.26 -31.32 -9.05
C LYS A 283 5.81 -29.88 -9.33
N LEU A 284 5.18 -29.21 -8.37
CA LEU A 284 4.74 -27.82 -8.49
C LEU A 284 5.92 -26.88 -8.76
N ALA A 285 7.02 -27.01 -7.99
CA ALA A 285 8.22 -26.22 -8.20
C ALA A 285 8.81 -26.40 -9.63
N LYS A 286 8.82 -27.66 -10.11
CA LYS A 286 9.27 -27.96 -11.47
C LYS A 286 8.34 -27.39 -12.54
N ASP A 287 7.04 -27.52 -12.39
CA ASP A 287 6.07 -27.00 -13.36
C ASP A 287 6.19 -25.47 -13.45
N ILE A 288 6.29 -24.77 -12.33
CA ILE A 288 6.51 -23.32 -12.27
C ILE A 288 7.81 -22.95 -12.97
N SER A 289 8.92 -23.63 -12.69
CA SER A 289 10.23 -23.31 -13.30
C SER A 289 10.23 -23.42 -14.82
N ILE A 290 9.48 -24.39 -15.37
CA ILE A 290 9.30 -24.57 -16.82
C ILE A 290 8.43 -23.45 -17.41
N MET A 291 7.31 -23.14 -16.77
CA MET A 291 6.38 -22.11 -17.24
C MET A 291 6.99 -20.70 -17.15
N ALA A 292 7.91 -20.49 -16.23
CA ALA A 292 8.62 -19.22 -16.02
C ALA A 292 9.64 -18.90 -17.14
N LEU A 293 9.97 -19.82 -18.03
CA LEU A 293 11.03 -19.60 -19.04
C LEU A 293 10.73 -18.43 -19.99
N GLU A 294 9.47 -18.12 -20.23
CA GLU A 294 9.03 -17.05 -21.13
C GLU A 294 9.00 -15.67 -20.46
N TYR A 295 9.25 -15.58 -19.14
CA TYR A 295 9.10 -14.38 -18.32
C TYR A 295 10.45 -13.93 -17.74
N ASP A 296 10.54 -12.68 -17.33
CA ASP A 296 11.75 -12.10 -16.77
C ASP A 296 12.00 -12.60 -15.33
N GLY A 297 10.94 -12.92 -14.58
CA GLY A 297 10.98 -13.49 -13.24
C GLY A 297 9.70 -14.20 -12.85
N VAL A 298 9.62 -14.59 -11.57
CA VAL A 298 8.41 -15.19 -10.97
C VAL A 298 7.97 -14.44 -9.73
N LEU A 299 6.66 -14.42 -9.48
CA LEU A 299 6.08 -14.04 -8.19
C LEU A 299 5.27 -15.21 -7.65
N ILE A 300 5.59 -15.67 -6.46
CA ILE A 300 4.84 -16.69 -5.74
C ILE A 300 3.86 -16.00 -4.81
N ASP A 301 2.57 -16.21 -5.03
CA ASP A 301 1.46 -15.62 -4.27
C ASP A 301 0.59 -16.73 -3.69
N PHE A 302 1.10 -17.36 -2.63
CA PHE A 302 0.42 -18.44 -1.94
C PHE A 302 -0.21 -17.94 -0.65
N GLU A 303 -1.55 -17.84 -0.65
CA GLU A 303 -2.31 -17.22 0.43
C GLU A 303 -2.94 -18.24 1.39
N GLY A 304 -3.08 -17.85 2.65
CA GLY A 304 -3.80 -18.61 3.65
C GLY A 304 -2.94 -19.55 4.49
N LEU A 305 -1.62 -19.57 4.32
CA LEU A 305 -0.71 -20.37 5.14
C LEU A 305 -0.74 -19.90 6.59
N GLY A 306 -0.87 -20.85 7.53
CA GLY A 306 -0.96 -20.59 8.96
C GLY A 306 -2.24 -19.88 9.41
N LEU A 307 -3.29 -19.84 8.59
CA LEU A 307 -4.62 -19.36 8.99
C LEU A 307 -5.21 -20.26 10.07
N ASP A 308 -4.97 -21.57 10.00
CA ASP A 308 -5.15 -22.49 11.11
C ASP A 308 -3.89 -22.42 12.00
N PRO A 309 -3.98 -21.90 13.25
CA PRO A 309 -2.82 -21.77 14.11
C PRO A 309 -2.12 -23.11 14.42
N SER A 310 -2.84 -24.23 14.36
CA SER A 310 -2.26 -25.56 14.58
C SER A 310 -1.33 -26.03 13.46
N LYS A 311 -1.45 -25.42 12.27
CA LYS A 311 -0.64 -25.70 11.08
C LYS A 311 0.45 -24.66 10.81
N ALA A 312 0.47 -23.54 11.51
CA ALA A 312 1.36 -22.43 11.23
C ALA A 312 2.84 -22.85 11.07
N ASP A 313 3.36 -23.62 12.04
CA ASP A 313 4.75 -24.09 12.01
C ASP A 313 5.03 -25.10 10.88
N SER A 314 4.05 -25.95 10.53
CA SER A 314 4.21 -26.91 9.42
C SER A 314 4.12 -26.20 8.07
N ASP A 315 3.18 -25.30 7.90
CA ASP A 315 3.03 -24.50 6.67
C ASP A 315 4.29 -23.68 6.41
N MET A 316 4.82 -23.02 7.44
CA MET A 316 6.07 -22.26 7.36
C MET A 316 7.24 -23.13 6.86
N ARG A 317 7.47 -24.29 7.49
CA ARG A 317 8.57 -25.21 7.09
C ARG A 317 8.38 -25.73 5.66
N ASN A 318 7.15 -26.09 5.30
CA ASN A 318 6.85 -26.67 4.00
C ASN A 318 6.94 -25.60 2.89
N PHE A 319 6.56 -24.35 3.20
CA PHE A 319 6.71 -23.23 2.27
C PHE A 319 8.19 -22.88 2.06
N ASN A 320 8.98 -22.81 3.14
CA ASN A 320 10.43 -22.62 3.03
C ASN A 320 11.07 -23.71 2.15
N ALA A 321 10.71 -24.97 2.36
CA ALA A 321 11.21 -26.09 1.54
C ALA A 321 10.79 -25.97 0.06
N PHE A 322 9.59 -25.49 -0.24
CA PHE A 322 9.15 -25.22 -1.59
C PHE A 322 9.98 -24.09 -2.25
N LEU A 323 10.24 -23.02 -1.52
CA LEU A 323 11.04 -21.91 -2.03
C LEU A 323 12.48 -22.32 -2.31
N ASP A 324 13.09 -23.18 -1.47
CA ASP A 324 14.39 -23.78 -1.74
C ASP A 324 14.40 -24.61 -3.03
N GLU A 325 13.42 -25.51 -3.17
CA GLU A 325 13.28 -26.35 -4.36
C GLU A 325 13.10 -25.51 -5.63
N LEU A 326 12.25 -24.48 -5.56
CA LEU A 326 11.97 -23.60 -6.69
C LEU A 326 13.19 -22.73 -7.06
N SER A 327 13.82 -22.09 -6.09
CA SER A 327 15.01 -21.26 -6.29
C SER A 327 16.14 -22.06 -6.97
N GLY A 328 16.37 -23.30 -6.50
CA GLY A 328 17.35 -24.20 -7.14
C GLY A 328 17.04 -24.55 -8.59
N LEU A 329 15.76 -24.55 -8.99
CA LEU A 329 15.31 -24.82 -10.36
C LEU A 329 15.30 -23.56 -11.26
N LEU A 330 15.10 -22.38 -10.68
CA LEU A 330 15.08 -21.10 -11.40
C LEU A 330 16.49 -20.62 -11.79
N GLY A 331 17.52 -21.01 -11.03
CA GLY A 331 18.91 -20.54 -11.23
C GLY A 331 19.00 -19.03 -11.00
N ASP A 332 19.46 -18.28 -12.01
CA ASP A 332 19.64 -16.82 -11.92
C ASP A 332 18.36 -16.02 -12.19
N LYS A 333 17.22 -16.70 -12.43
CA LYS A 333 15.94 -16.02 -12.69
C LYS A 333 15.35 -15.46 -11.38
N PRO A 334 15.05 -14.17 -11.31
CA PRO A 334 14.54 -13.54 -10.09
C PRO A 334 13.24 -14.17 -9.57
N MET A 335 13.16 -14.33 -8.24
CA MET A 335 12.01 -14.86 -7.53
C MET A 335 11.50 -13.85 -6.48
N GLY A 336 10.29 -13.34 -6.66
CA GLY A 336 9.55 -12.60 -5.65
C GLY A 336 8.58 -13.49 -4.88
N VAL A 337 8.28 -13.13 -3.65
CA VAL A 337 7.29 -13.80 -2.81
C VAL A 337 6.32 -12.78 -2.23
N ALA A 338 5.01 -12.95 -2.49
CA ALA A 338 3.98 -12.18 -1.85
C ALA A 338 3.68 -12.75 -0.45
N VAL A 339 3.60 -11.87 0.54
CA VAL A 339 3.37 -12.26 1.94
C VAL A 339 2.28 -11.42 2.59
N HIS A 340 1.52 -12.03 3.47
CA HIS A 340 0.63 -11.31 4.38
C HIS A 340 1.45 -10.62 5.47
N PRO A 341 1.04 -9.41 5.93
CA PRO A 341 1.80 -8.66 6.92
C PRO A 341 1.84 -9.37 8.28
N LEU A 342 2.92 -9.17 9.02
CA LEU A 342 3.13 -9.76 10.36
C LEU A 342 2.03 -9.41 11.37
N ASN A 343 1.36 -8.27 11.20
CA ASN A 343 0.21 -7.86 12.03
C ASN A 343 -1.14 -8.45 11.55
N SER A 344 -1.12 -9.38 10.58
CA SER A 344 -2.29 -10.13 10.12
C SER A 344 -2.52 -11.44 10.89
N ALA A 345 -3.58 -12.18 10.54
CA ALA A 345 -3.90 -13.48 11.11
C ALA A 345 -3.05 -14.63 10.55
N TYR A 346 -2.37 -14.42 9.44
CA TYR A 346 -1.62 -15.44 8.71
C TYR A 346 -0.23 -15.62 9.30
N LYS A 347 0.08 -16.79 9.87
CA LYS A 347 1.31 -17.08 10.62
C LYS A 347 2.19 -18.16 9.98
N GLY A 348 1.89 -18.57 8.76
CA GLY A 348 2.62 -19.63 8.04
C GLY A 348 3.74 -19.12 7.15
N TYR A 349 4.28 -17.91 7.39
CA TYR A 349 5.36 -17.30 6.62
C TYR A 349 6.54 -16.96 7.52
N ASP A 350 7.73 -17.39 7.12
CA ASP A 350 9.00 -17.04 7.76
C ASP A 350 9.61 -15.85 7.00
N HIS A 351 9.23 -14.63 7.38
CA HIS A 351 9.63 -13.41 6.67
C HIS A 351 11.16 -13.24 6.60
N GLU A 352 11.86 -13.58 7.70
CA GLU A 352 13.33 -13.49 7.72
C GLU A 352 13.95 -14.47 6.71
N TYR A 353 13.48 -15.72 6.69
CA TYR A 353 13.96 -16.73 5.74
C TYR A 353 13.58 -16.37 4.30
N ILE A 354 12.34 -15.94 4.05
CA ILE A 354 11.88 -15.51 2.73
C ILE A 354 12.74 -14.34 2.23
N GLY A 355 13.04 -13.36 3.10
CA GLY A 355 13.91 -12.24 2.78
C GLY A 355 15.35 -12.63 2.42
N GLN A 356 15.82 -13.80 2.90
CA GLN A 356 17.15 -14.33 2.54
C GLN A 356 17.13 -15.02 1.18
N ILE A 357 16.11 -15.82 0.87
CA ILE A 357 16.05 -16.66 -0.34
C ILE A 357 15.45 -15.96 -1.55
N ALA A 358 14.46 -15.07 -1.35
CA ALA A 358 13.83 -14.31 -2.42
C ALA A 358 14.65 -13.08 -2.81
N ASP A 359 14.53 -12.66 -4.07
CA ASP A 359 15.12 -11.41 -4.56
C ASP A 359 14.37 -10.20 -4.03
N PHE A 360 13.03 -10.33 -3.83
CA PHE A 360 12.19 -9.33 -3.20
C PHE A 360 10.94 -9.96 -2.57
N ILE A 361 10.33 -9.21 -1.66
CA ILE A 361 9.06 -9.54 -1.03
C ILE A 361 8.01 -8.52 -1.47
N VAL A 362 6.80 -8.98 -1.78
CA VAL A 362 5.63 -8.12 -1.99
C VAL A 362 4.74 -8.19 -0.75
N LEU A 363 4.80 -7.14 0.09
CA LEU A 363 4.06 -7.05 1.33
C LEU A 363 2.61 -6.60 1.08
N MET A 364 1.64 -7.49 1.25
CA MET A 364 0.22 -7.23 1.00
C MET A 364 -0.47 -6.57 2.21
N ALA A 365 -0.11 -5.31 2.51
CA ALA A 365 -0.61 -4.57 3.66
C ALA A 365 -2.00 -3.96 3.42
N TYR A 366 -2.99 -4.79 3.08
CA TYR A 366 -4.40 -4.44 2.87
C TYR A 366 -5.30 -5.62 3.25
N GLY A 367 -6.63 -5.46 3.07
CA GLY A 367 -7.58 -6.48 3.50
C GLY A 367 -7.85 -6.43 5.00
N TYR A 368 -7.63 -5.27 5.64
CA TYR A 368 -7.90 -5.07 7.08
C TYR A 368 -9.35 -4.71 7.39
N GLU A 369 -10.21 -4.60 6.36
CA GLU A 369 -11.61 -4.28 6.56
C GLU A 369 -12.36 -5.35 7.34
N ASP A 370 -13.24 -4.91 8.25
CA ASP A 370 -14.21 -5.78 8.92
C ASP A 370 -15.47 -5.95 8.06
N MET A 371 -16.14 -7.10 8.15
CA MET A 371 -17.35 -7.36 7.36
C MET A 371 -18.59 -6.62 7.86
N SER A 372 -18.54 -6.08 9.09
CA SER A 372 -19.68 -5.47 9.80
C SER A 372 -19.37 -4.10 10.42
N ILE A 373 -18.09 -3.73 10.50
CA ILE A 373 -17.64 -2.45 11.04
C ILE A 373 -17.03 -1.62 9.90
N PRO A 374 -17.60 -0.46 9.57
CA PRO A 374 -17.09 0.37 8.49
C PRO A 374 -15.63 0.79 8.70
N THR A 375 -14.75 0.24 7.87
CA THR A 375 -13.29 0.48 7.88
C THR A 375 -12.75 0.46 6.45
N PRO A 376 -11.67 1.22 6.15
CA PRO A 376 -11.00 1.10 4.86
C PRO A 376 -10.26 -0.24 4.73
N THR A 377 -9.96 -0.64 3.50
CA THR A 377 -9.20 -1.86 3.21
C THR A 377 -7.75 -1.76 3.68
N ALA A 378 -7.16 -0.57 3.66
CA ALA A 378 -5.78 -0.32 4.05
C ALA A 378 -5.69 0.91 5.00
N PRO A 379 -6.12 0.79 6.27
CA PRO A 379 -5.94 1.86 7.25
C PRO A 379 -4.46 2.25 7.37
N PHE A 380 -4.15 3.53 7.27
CA PHE A 380 -2.76 4.00 7.19
C PHE A 380 -1.89 3.54 8.37
N ASP A 381 -2.44 3.60 9.59
CA ASP A 381 -1.75 3.15 10.80
C ASP A 381 -1.37 1.66 10.74
N LYS A 382 -2.23 0.82 10.14
CA LYS A 382 -1.96 -0.61 9.95
C LYS A 382 -0.93 -0.88 8.87
N VAL A 383 -0.97 -0.12 7.79
CA VAL A 383 0.02 -0.22 6.70
C VAL A 383 1.40 0.23 7.19
N ASP A 384 1.47 1.38 7.88
CA ASP A 384 2.69 1.92 8.47
C ASP A 384 3.32 0.94 9.49
N GLU A 385 2.50 0.33 10.36
CA GLU A 385 2.91 -0.73 11.29
C GLU A 385 3.46 -1.95 10.55
N ALA A 386 2.77 -2.42 9.51
CA ALA A 386 3.18 -3.57 8.71
C ALA A 386 4.56 -3.37 8.07
N VAL A 387 4.79 -2.21 7.44
CA VAL A 387 6.09 -1.89 6.84
C VAL A 387 7.19 -1.83 7.88
N LYS A 388 6.94 -1.21 9.05
CA LYS A 388 7.93 -1.15 10.16
C LYS A 388 8.33 -2.55 10.63
N MET A 389 7.36 -3.42 10.85
CA MET A 389 7.62 -4.81 11.29
C MET A 389 8.41 -5.60 10.24
N GLU A 390 8.10 -5.39 8.95
CA GLU A 390 8.76 -6.10 7.85
C GLU A 390 10.24 -5.73 7.73
N ILE A 391 10.57 -4.44 7.75
CA ILE A 391 11.95 -3.97 7.62
C ILE A 391 12.84 -4.23 8.84
N GLU A 392 12.26 -4.70 9.96
CA GLU A 392 13.03 -5.22 11.09
C GLU A 392 13.62 -6.61 10.80
N LEU A 393 13.02 -7.36 9.86
CA LEU A 393 13.40 -8.74 9.52
C LEU A 393 14.03 -8.85 8.13
N VAL A 394 13.64 -7.99 7.19
CA VAL A 394 14.02 -8.04 5.77
C VAL A 394 14.73 -6.75 5.37
N ASP A 395 15.76 -6.87 4.52
CA ASP A 395 16.42 -5.69 3.93
C ASP A 395 15.37 -4.80 3.25
N PRO A 396 15.25 -3.51 3.63
CA PRO A 396 14.31 -2.59 3.02
C PRO A 396 14.38 -2.55 1.49
N GLN A 397 15.58 -2.72 0.91
CA GLN A 397 15.79 -2.77 -0.55
C GLN A 397 15.26 -4.05 -1.23
N LYS A 398 14.71 -4.97 -0.46
CA LYS A 398 13.99 -6.14 -0.96
C LYS A 398 12.47 -6.05 -0.75
N VAL A 399 11.96 -5.02 -0.08
CA VAL A 399 10.53 -4.89 0.25
C VAL A 399 9.81 -4.01 -0.78
N ILE A 400 8.78 -4.56 -1.41
CA ILE A 400 7.82 -3.87 -2.27
C ILE A 400 6.48 -3.82 -1.54
N LEU A 401 5.96 -2.62 -1.25
CA LEU A 401 4.67 -2.45 -0.59
C LEU A 401 3.54 -2.61 -1.60
N SER A 402 2.68 -3.61 -1.43
CA SER A 402 1.48 -3.73 -2.25
C SER A 402 0.37 -2.78 -1.76
N ILE A 403 -0.15 -1.98 -2.68
CA ILE A 403 -1.13 -0.91 -2.42
C ILE A 403 -2.43 -1.27 -3.14
N PRO A 404 -3.59 -1.32 -2.42
CA PRO A 404 -4.87 -1.61 -3.06
C PRO A 404 -5.37 -0.40 -3.84
N ALA A 405 -5.81 -0.62 -5.08
CA ALA A 405 -6.47 0.40 -5.90
C ALA A 405 -8.01 0.27 -5.82
N TYR A 406 -8.53 -0.04 -4.65
CA TYR A 406 -9.97 -0.15 -4.39
C TYR A 406 -10.30 0.26 -2.95
N GLY A 407 -11.47 0.86 -2.77
CA GLY A 407 -11.98 1.24 -1.46
C GLY A 407 -12.97 0.22 -0.87
N THR A 408 -13.69 0.63 0.18
CA THR A 408 -14.75 -0.16 0.79
C THR A 408 -16.05 0.64 0.85
N LEU A 409 -17.17 -0.02 0.57
CA LEU A 409 -18.51 0.54 0.68
C LEU A 409 -19.34 -0.33 1.61
N TYR A 410 -19.85 0.27 2.67
CA TYR A 410 -20.75 -0.36 3.66
C TYR A 410 -22.18 0.15 3.52
N VAL A 411 -23.13 -0.74 3.84
CA VAL A 411 -24.54 -0.40 3.94
C VAL A 411 -25.05 -0.79 5.32
N THR A 412 -25.74 0.13 5.98
CA THR A 412 -26.47 -0.10 7.22
C THR A 412 -27.96 -0.06 6.95
N ALA A 413 -28.62 -1.22 7.00
CA ALA A 413 -30.06 -1.38 6.82
C ALA A 413 -30.69 -1.82 8.14
N GLY A 414 -31.47 -0.93 8.77
CA GLY A 414 -31.98 -1.14 10.12
C GLY A 414 -30.85 -1.18 11.15
N ASP A 415 -30.73 -2.28 11.87
CA ASP A 415 -29.69 -2.53 12.89
C ASP A 415 -28.47 -3.33 12.37
N ARG A 416 -28.43 -3.63 11.07
CA ARG A 416 -27.39 -4.46 10.46
C ARG A 416 -26.52 -3.67 9.51
N THR A 417 -25.20 -3.63 9.79
CA THR A 417 -24.16 -3.12 8.89
C THR A 417 -23.42 -4.27 8.22
N TYR A 418 -23.11 -4.13 6.93
CA TYR A 418 -22.33 -5.12 6.19
C TYR A 418 -21.52 -4.46 5.06
N LEU A 419 -20.38 -5.07 4.73
CA LEU A 419 -19.59 -4.68 3.58
C LEU A 419 -20.37 -5.03 2.30
N HIS A 420 -20.73 -4.00 1.50
CA HIS A 420 -21.53 -4.13 0.30
C HIS A 420 -20.71 -4.37 -0.95
N SER A 421 -19.62 -3.60 -1.11
CA SER A 421 -18.74 -3.72 -2.29
C SER A 421 -17.37 -3.08 -2.05
N ARG A 422 -16.48 -3.31 -3.02
CA ARG A 422 -15.13 -2.72 -3.08
C ARG A 422 -14.99 -1.93 -4.38
N PRO A 423 -15.35 -0.63 -4.38
CA PRO A 423 -15.27 0.19 -5.58
C PRO A 423 -13.81 0.40 -6.01
N PRO A 424 -13.48 0.28 -7.32
CA PRO A 424 -12.17 0.63 -7.85
C PRO A 424 -11.80 2.10 -7.58
N ALA A 425 -10.52 2.40 -7.46
CA ALA A 425 -10.03 3.75 -7.18
C ALA A 425 -10.49 4.77 -8.22
N LYS A 426 -10.45 4.42 -9.50
CA LYS A 426 -10.95 5.27 -10.59
C LYS A 426 -12.45 5.58 -10.52
N ASP A 427 -13.24 4.76 -9.84
CA ASP A 427 -14.65 5.01 -9.62
C ASP A 427 -14.88 6.01 -8.47
N GLY A 428 -13.90 6.17 -7.57
CA GLY A 428 -13.91 7.21 -6.53
C GLY A 428 -13.80 8.62 -7.10
N ASP A 429 -13.06 8.79 -8.20
CA ASP A 429 -13.01 10.02 -9.00
C ASP A 429 -14.26 10.19 -9.89
N ILE A 430 -14.96 9.10 -10.22
CA ILE A 430 -16.25 9.19 -10.87
C ILE A 430 -17.17 9.89 -9.88
N LYS A 431 -17.34 11.16 -10.14
CA LYS A 431 -18.40 11.97 -9.61
C LYS A 431 -19.58 11.05 -9.26
N PHE A 432 -19.84 10.91 -7.99
CA PHE A 432 -21.21 10.62 -7.57
C PHE A 432 -22.10 11.77 -8.07
N SER A 433 -22.05 12.03 -9.39
CA SER A 433 -22.75 13.11 -10.09
C SER A 433 -24.19 12.74 -10.42
N ASP A 434 -24.60 11.56 -10.03
CA ASP A 434 -25.97 11.10 -10.15
C ASP A 434 -26.84 11.77 -9.05
N ASN A 435 -28.12 11.98 -9.31
CA ASN A 435 -29.08 12.63 -8.42
C ASN A 435 -29.15 12.05 -6.99
N ARG A 436 -28.55 10.88 -6.75
CA ARG A 436 -28.36 10.23 -5.45
C ARG A 436 -27.41 10.98 -4.53
N VAL A 437 -26.42 11.68 -5.07
CA VAL A 437 -25.42 12.47 -4.30
C VAL A 437 -25.99 13.79 -3.76
N ARG A 438 -27.16 14.21 -4.20
CA ARG A 438 -27.83 15.40 -3.62
C ARG A 438 -28.24 15.23 -2.16
N GLN A 439 -28.19 14.00 -1.62
CA GLN A 439 -28.47 13.68 -0.21
C GLN A 439 -27.21 13.29 0.58
N MET A 440 -26.04 13.71 0.10
CA MET A 440 -24.79 13.44 0.81
C MET A 440 -24.76 14.19 2.13
N HIS A 441 -24.68 13.45 3.25
CA HIS A 441 -24.63 14.02 4.58
C HIS A 441 -23.25 14.52 4.94
N GLU A 442 -22.22 13.79 4.55
CA GLU A 442 -20.83 14.13 4.85
C GLU A 442 -19.88 13.69 3.73
N ARG A 443 -18.91 14.55 3.45
CA ARG A 443 -17.76 14.26 2.62
C ARG A 443 -16.53 14.84 3.31
N GLY A 444 -15.47 14.04 3.43
CA GLY A 444 -14.24 14.54 4.00
C GLY A 444 -13.12 13.54 3.88
N PHE A 445 -11.95 13.99 4.26
CA PHE A 445 -10.77 13.16 4.44
C PHE A 445 -10.74 12.68 5.89
N VAL A 446 -10.48 11.38 6.10
CA VAL A 446 -10.36 10.80 7.44
C VAL A 446 -8.89 10.80 7.85
N PRO A 447 -8.47 11.71 8.75
CA PRO A 447 -7.06 11.86 9.11
C PRO A 447 -6.43 10.60 9.69
N GLN A 448 -7.22 9.79 10.38
CA GLN A 448 -6.77 8.52 10.98
C GLN A 448 -6.40 7.49 9.92
N TYR A 449 -7.14 7.45 8.81
CA TYR A 449 -6.98 6.43 7.76
C TYR A 449 -6.28 6.97 6.51
N LEU A 450 -6.13 8.29 6.42
CA LEU A 450 -5.57 9.00 5.27
C LEU A 450 -6.22 8.59 3.93
N CYS A 451 -7.55 8.52 3.93
CA CYS A 451 -8.37 8.27 2.76
C CYS A 451 -9.62 9.16 2.75
N ASN A 452 -10.21 9.33 1.60
CA ASN A 452 -11.47 10.06 1.46
C ASN A 452 -12.65 9.23 1.95
N TYR A 453 -13.64 9.91 2.55
CA TYR A 453 -14.83 9.33 3.12
C TYR A 453 -16.06 9.99 2.54
N LEU A 454 -17.07 9.17 2.23
CA LEU A 454 -18.40 9.62 1.81
C LEU A 454 -19.46 8.92 2.64
N GLU A 455 -20.48 9.69 3.01
CA GLU A 455 -21.66 9.16 3.70
C GLU A 455 -22.92 9.73 3.07
N TRP A 456 -23.91 8.86 2.81
CA TRP A 456 -25.23 9.23 2.34
C TRP A 456 -26.28 8.23 2.80
N GLU A 457 -27.56 8.59 2.65
CA GLU A 457 -28.70 7.72 2.95
C GLU A 457 -29.62 7.64 1.76
N ASP A 458 -30.18 6.45 1.51
CA ASP A 458 -31.18 6.20 0.49
C ASP A 458 -32.19 5.13 0.95
N LEU A 459 -33.00 4.61 0.03
CA LEU A 459 -34.01 3.58 0.34
C LEU A 459 -33.40 2.24 0.80
N GLN A 460 -32.12 2.01 0.56
CA GLN A 460 -31.40 0.80 0.99
C GLN A 460 -30.82 0.96 2.40
N GLY A 461 -30.67 2.20 2.87
CA GLY A 461 -30.14 2.53 4.19
C GLY A 461 -29.03 3.57 4.16
N ARG A 462 -28.24 3.62 5.24
CA ARG A 462 -27.06 4.48 5.36
C ARG A 462 -25.86 3.82 4.68
N HIS A 463 -25.23 4.56 3.80
CA HIS A 463 -24.02 4.15 3.08
C HIS A 463 -22.81 4.88 3.62
N GLN A 464 -21.70 4.15 3.78
CA GLN A 464 -20.41 4.67 4.24
C GLN A 464 -19.31 4.12 3.33
N ALA A 465 -18.65 4.99 2.58
CA ALA A 465 -17.59 4.61 1.66
C ALA A 465 -16.25 5.21 2.09
N PHE A 466 -15.22 4.37 2.16
CA PHE A 466 -13.83 4.78 2.26
C PHE A 466 -13.19 4.56 0.89
N LEU A 467 -12.70 5.64 0.28
CA LEU A 467 -12.22 5.60 -1.10
C LEU A 467 -10.71 5.58 -1.15
N GLU A 468 -10.18 4.67 -1.96
CA GLU A 468 -8.80 4.76 -2.42
C GLU A 468 -8.81 5.58 -3.71
N ASP A 469 -8.18 6.73 -3.69
CA ASP A 469 -8.05 7.68 -4.80
C ASP A 469 -6.58 8.10 -4.97
N ALA A 470 -6.30 9.00 -5.90
CA ALA A 470 -4.94 9.47 -6.17
C ALA A 470 -4.22 9.97 -4.89
N VAL A 471 -4.96 10.59 -3.95
CA VAL A 471 -4.38 11.12 -2.71
C VAL A 471 -3.99 10.00 -1.77
N SER A 472 -4.93 9.10 -1.46
CA SER A 472 -4.70 7.99 -0.55
C SER A 472 -3.61 7.05 -1.08
N LEU A 473 -3.60 6.79 -2.39
CA LEU A 473 -2.55 6.02 -3.06
C LEU A 473 -1.19 6.71 -2.96
N LYS A 474 -1.14 8.04 -3.19
CA LYS A 474 0.11 8.81 -3.06
C LYS A 474 0.66 8.79 -1.63
N VAL A 475 -0.20 8.93 -0.62
CA VAL A 475 0.21 8.83 0.78
C VAL A 475 0.87 7.48 1.09
N ARG A 476 0.33 6.39 0.55
CA ARG A 476 0.91 5.06 0.72
C ARG A 476 2.19 4.86 -0.10
N LEU A 477 2.25 5.40 -1.30
CA LEU A 477 3.49 5.45 -2.10
C LEU A 477 4.61 6.17 -1.35
N ASN A 478 4.31 7.22 -0.61
CA ASN A 478 5.32 7.94 0.16
C ASN A 478 5.90 7.12 1.33
N LEU A 479 5.27 6.03 1.75
CA LEU A 479 5.88 5.11 2.72
C LEU A 479 7.14 4.44 2.14
N THR A 480 7.22 4.25 0.82
CA THR A 480 8.42 3.70 0.17
C THR A 480 9.63 4.60 0.41
N LYS A 481 9.46 5.90 0.24
CA LYS A 481 10.49 6.92 0.50
C LYS A 481 10.81 7.03 1.99
N ARG A 482 9.78 7.05 2.84
CA ARG A 482 9.93 7.16 4.30
C ARG A 482 10.81 6.06 4.88
N TYR A 483 10.61 4.83 4.43
CA TYR A 483 11.30 3.65 4.96
C TYR A 483 12.45 3.17 4.09
N GLY A 484 12.70 3.81 2.94
CA GLY A 484 13.74 3.43 1.99
C GLY A 484 13.54 2.01 1.47
N ILE A 485 12.29 1.59 1.29
CA ILE A 485 11.97 0.27 0.71
C ILE A 485 12.07 0.32 -0.82
N LYS A 486 12.25 -0.85 -1.45
CA LYS A 486 12.51 -1.02 -2.88
C LYS A 486 11.47 -0.32 -3.75
N GLY A 487 10.19 -0.47 -3.43
CA GLY A 487 9.15 0.09 -4.28
C GLY A 487 7.73 -0.18 -3.80
N ALA A 488 6.77 0.03 -4.69
CA ALA A 488 5.37 -0.28 -4.47
C ALA A 488 4.78 -1.08 -5.64
N ALA A 489 3.78 -1.93 -5.33
CA ALA A 489 3.02 -2.69 -6.32
C ALA A 489 1.53 -2.37 -6.21
N ILE A 490 0.90 -2.02 -7.31
CA ILE A 490 -0.51 -1.61 -7.33
C ILE A 490 -1.42 -2.82 -7.59
N TRP A 491 -2.22 -3.19 -6.61
CA TRP A 491 -3.28 -4.21 -6.74
C TRP A 491 -4.63 -3.52 -7.03
N ARG A 492 -5.09 -3.40 -8.25
CA ARG A 492 -4.50 -3.91 -9.48
C ARG A 492 -4.63 -2.89 -10.62
N LEU A 493 -3.90 -3.10 -11.69
CA LEU A 493 -4.11 -2.42 -12.97
C LEU A 493 -5.54 -2.68 -13.48
N GLY A 494 -6.13 -1.71 -14.16
CA GLY A 494 -7.55 -1.69 -14.50
C GLY A 494 -8.39 -0.88 -13.50
N TYR A 495 -7.86 -0.58 -12.31
CA TYR A 495 -8.56 0.13 -11.22
C TYR A 495 -8.05 1.54 -10.97
N ILE A 496 -7.00 1.97 -11.65
CA ILE A 496 -6.36 3.27 -11.50
C ILE A 496 -6.53 4.15 -12.73
N THR A 497 -6.13 5.41 -12.62
CA THR A 497 -6.02 6.36 -13.72
C THR A 497 -4.60 6.89 -13.81
N GLU A 498 -4.23 7.50 -14.94
CA GLU A 498 -2.93 8.13 -15.18
C GLU A 498 -2.55 9.16 -14.09
N THR A 499 -3.55 9.73 -13.41
CA THR A 499 -3.35 10.73 -12.34
C THR A 499 -2.80 10.16 -11.04
N VAL A 500 -2.83 8.85 -10.85
CA VAL A 500 -2.37 8.20 -9.59
C VAL A 500 -0.88 8.39 -9.37
N LEU A 501 -0.08 8.34 -10.44
CA LEU A 501 1.38 8.51 -10.37
C LEU A 501 1.82 9.96 -10.61
N ALA A 502 0.91 10.84 -11.07
CA ALA A 502 1.21 12.24 -11.27
C ALA A 502 1.61 12.93 -9.94
N PRO A 503 2.52 13.90 -9.96
CA PRO A 503 2.82 14.72 -8.79
C PRO A 503 1.53 15.35 -8.25
N VAL A 504 1.29 15.21 -6.95
CA VAL A 504 0.22 15.97 -6.29
C VAL A 504 0.76 17.38 -6.09
N GLU A 505 0.36 18.30 -6.96
CA GLU A 505 0.66 19.72 -6.74
C GLU A 505 -0.15 20.19 -5.52
N LEU A 506 0.55 20.62 -4.49
CA LEU A 506 -0.06 21.40 -3.41
C LEU A 506 -0.45 22.75 -4.02
N VAL A 507 -1.73 23.03 -4.09
CA VAL A 507 -2.22 24.36 -4.54
C VAL A 507 -1.74 25.37 -3.51
N GLU A 508 -0.95 26.38 -3.99
CA GLU A 508 -0.48 27.51 -3.19
C GLU A 508 -1.63 28.34 -2.59
#